data_88d727b21871ae5c04b4ccce8af60b49
#
_entry.id   88d727b21871ae5c04b4ccce8af60b49
#
_cell.length_a   1.000
_cell.length_b   1.000
_cell.length_c   1.000
_cell.angle_alpha   90.00
_cell.angle_beta   90.00
_cell.angle_gamma   90.00
#
_symmetry.space_group_name_H-M   'P 1'
#
loop_
_entity.id
_entity.type
_entity.pdbx_description
1 polymer ?
#
loop_
_entity_poly.entity_id
_entity_poly.type
_entity_poly.pdbx_seq_one_letter_code
_entity_poly.pdbx_strand_id
1 'polypeptide(L)'
;MTATGRYRLAQRLLHWLIALLALPALGVGMTLGWLGFEGARDSFGTDITNALYLGHKSAGVLILLLMTLRLVLRLTLGTPPPVPTLTRFERIASRAVHDLLYLVLLALPVVGWLATAASVAGFIGFAV
;
A
#
# COMPACT_ATOMS: atom_id res chain seq x y z
N MET A 1 -7.77 8.59 29.94
CA MET A 1 -8.00 8.40 28.48
C MET A 1 -9.02 7.32 28.26
N THR A 2 -10.09 7.64 27.59
CA THR A 2 -11.07 6.65 27.19
C THR A 2 -10.47 5.72 26.13
N ALA A 3 -10.97 4.47 26.04
CA ALA A 3 -10.55 3.52 25.03
C ALA A 3 -10.62 4.12 23.61
N THR A 4 -11.61 4.98 23.35
CA THR A 4 -11.82 5.69 22.10
C THR A 4 -10.64 6.58 21.69
N GLY A 5 -9.97 7.22 22.66
CA GLY A 5 -8.81 8.06 22.38
C GLY A 5 -7.58 7.26 21.97
N ARG A 6 -7.37 6.08 22.54
CA ARG A 6 -6.28 5.16 22.18
C ARG A 6 -6.45 4.62 20.76
N TYR A 7 -7.67 4.26 20.40
CA TYR A 7 -7.96 3.75 19.05
C TYR A 7 -7.74 4.81 17.98
N ARG A 8 -8.14 6.05 18.25
CA ARG A 8 -7.88 7.17 17.34
C ARG A 8 -6.39 7.40 17.12
N LEU A 9 -5.58 7.32 18.20
CA LEU A 9 -4.13 7.46 18.09
C LEU A 9 -3.53 6.34 17.25
N ALA A 10 -3.90 5.08 17.52
CA ALA A 10 -3.42 3.93 16.76
C ALA A 10 -3.80 4.04 15.29
N GLN A 11 -5.04 4.42 14.97
CA GLN A 11 -5.51 4.62 13.60
C GLN A 11 -4.76 5.75 12.89
N ARG A 12 -4.48 6.85 13.60
CA ARG A 12 -3.70 7.98 13.03
C ARG A 12 -2.26 7.60 12.77
N LEU A 13 -1.63 6.89 13.70
CA LEU A 13 -0.26 6.43 13.52
C LEU A 13 -0.15 5.46 12.34
N LEU A 14 -1.07 4.51 12.22
CA LEU A 14 -1.16 3.60 11.08
C LEU A 14 -1.38 4.36 9.77
N HIS A 15 -2.25 5.34 9.77
CA HIS A 15 -2.51 6.17 8.58
C HIS A 15 -1.22 6.83 8.07
N TRP A 16 -0.49 7.51 8.97
CA TRP A 16 0.73 8.22 8.59
C TRP A 16 1.86 7.28 8.21
N LEU A 17 1.99 6.15 8.92
CA LEU A 17 2.98 5.12 8.58
C LEU A 17 2.72 4.55 7.19
N ILE A 18 1.48 4.20 6.89
CA ILE A 18 1.09 3.69 5.58
C ILE A 18 1.33 4.74 4.50
N ALA A 19 0.98 6.01 4.75
CA ALA A 19 1.21 7.10 3.79
C ALA A 19 2.70 7.28 3.49
N LEU A 20 3.55 7.25 4.52
CA LEU A 20 5.01 7.37 4.38
C LEU A 20 5.63 6.22 3.60
N LEU A 21 5.03 5.04 3.66
CA LEU A 21 5.46 3.88 2.88
C LEU A 21 4.87 3.88 1.47
N ALA A 22 3.59 4.22 1.35
CA ALA A 22 2.85 4.13 0.09
C ALA A 22 3.29 5.17 -0.94
N LEU A 23 3.54 6.41 -0.54
CA LEU A 23 3.93 7.46 -1.47
C LEU A 23 5.29 7.18 -2.14
N PRO A 24 6.36 6.85 -1.41
CA PRO A 24 7.62 6.45 -2.04
C PRO A 24 7.49 5.17 -2.86
N ALA A 25 6.75 4.17 -2.35
CA ALA A 25 6.53 2.91 -3.07
C ALA A 25 5.80 3.14 -4.40
N LEU A 26 4.82 4.05 -4.42
CA LEU A 26 4.14 4.44 -5.64
C LEU A 26 5.10 5.09 -6.63
N GLY A 27 5.92 6.04 -6.17
CA GLY A 27 6.92 6.71 -7.00
C GLY A 27 7.91 5.74 -7.62
N VAL A 28 8.45 4.84 -6.81
CA VAL A 28 9.37 3.79 -7.28
C VAL A 28 8.66 2.85 -8.26
N GLY A 29 7.46 2.40 -7.94
CA GLY A 29 6.69 1.51 -8.79
C GLY A 29 6.36 2.13 -10.15
N MET A 30 5.97 3.39 -10.18
CA MET A 30 5.72 4.12 -11.43
C MET A 30 7.00 4.27 -12.27
N THR A 31 8.11 4.59 -11.63
CA THR A 31 9.41 4.71 -12.30
C THR A 31 9.86 3.38 -12.90
N LEU A 32 9.80 2.32 -12.13
CA LEU A 32 10.18 0.98 -12.59
C LEU A 32 9.23 0.46 -13.68
N GLY A 33 7.93 0.74 -13.54
CA GLY A 33 6.95 0.37 -14.56
C GLY A 33 7.14 1.13 -15.87
N TRP A 34 7.52 2.39 -15.79
CA TRP A 34 7.78 3.21 -16.99
C TRP A 34 9.06 2.78 -17.71
N LEU A 35 10.15 2.60 -16.97
CA LEU A 35 11.46 2.28 -17.54
C LEU A 35 11.59 0.80 -17.90
N GLY A 36 10.92 -0.08 -17.18
CA GLY A 36 11.16 -1.52 -17.22
C GLY A 36 12.48 -1.89 -16.54
N PHE A 37 12.77 -3.18 -16.41
CA PHE A 37 13.98 -3.64 -15.74
C PHE A 37 15.25 -3.19 -16.48
N GLU A 38 15.29 -3.37 -17.80
CA GLU A 38 16.46 -2.98 -18.60
C GLU A 38 16.66 -1.47 -18.61
N GLY A 39 15.60 -0.69 -18.79
CA GLY A 39 15.67 0.76 -18.74
C GLY A 39 16.12 1.29 -17.37
N ALA A 40 15.66 0.70 -16.30
CA ALA A 40 16.12 1.05 -14.95
C ALA A 40 17.58 0.70 -14.76
N ARG A 41 18.00 -0.49 -15.20
CA ARG A 41 19.38 -0.92 -15.12
C ARG A 41 20.32 0.00 -15.93
N ASP A 42 19.89 0.41 -17.11
CA ASP A 42 20.67 1.33 -17.95
C ASP A 42 20.78 2.73 -17.33
N SER A 43 19.72 3.18 -16.64
CA SER A 43 19.66 4.51 -16.04
C SER A 43 20.36 4.58 -14.68
N PHE A 44 20.21 3.56 -13.83
CA PHE A 44 20.63 3.57 -12.42
C PHE A 44 21.74 2.57 -12.10
N GLY A 45 22.03 1.63 -13.00
CA GLY A 45 22.93 0.53 -12.75
C GLY A 45 22.22 -0.66 -12.10
N THR A 46 22.88 -1.81 -12.14
CA THR A 46 22.30 -3.09 -11.69
C THR A 46 22.03 -3.10 -10.18
N ASP A 47 22.95 -2.61 -9.37
CA ASP A 47 22.83 -2.66 -7.91
C ASP A 47 21.68 -1.78 -7.40
N ILE A 48 21.57 -0.56 -7.90
CA ILE A 48 20.51 0.36 -7.54
C ILE A 48 19.17 -0.17 -8.03
N THR A 49 19.08 -0.69 -9.24
CA THR A 49 17.85 -1.27 -9.80
C THR A 49 17.38 -2.45 -8.95
N ASN A 50 18.26 -3.36 -8.58
CA ASN A 50 17.93 -4.50 -7.70
C ASN A 50 17.45 -4.01 -6.33
N ALA A 51 18.08 -2.98 -5.78
CA ALA A 51 17.69 -2.39 -4.50
C ALA A 51 16.31 -1.75 -4.58
N LEU A 52 15.99 -1.06 -5.69
CA LEU A 52 14.69 -0.46 -5.91
C LEU A 52 13.57 -1.52 -6.01
N TYR A 53 13.80 -2.59 -6.74
CA TYR A 53 12.85 -3.72 -6.84
C TYR A 53 12.64 -4.38 -5.49
N LEU A 54 13.72 -4.67 -4.76
CA LEU A 54 13.64 -5.29 -3.44
C LEU A 54 12.91 -4.38 -2.45
N GLY A 55 13.25 -3.09 -2.42
CA GLY A 55 12.61 -2.09 -1.57
C GLY A 55 11.13 -1.94 -1.88
N HIS A 56 10.77 -1.88 -3.16
CA HIS A 56 9.37 -1.79 -3.61
C HIS A 56 8.57 -3.02 -3.18
N LYS A 57 9.09 -4.22 -3.40
CA LYS A 57 8.42 -5.47 -2.99
C LYS A 57 8.27 -5.55 -1.48
N SER A 58 9.31 -5.23 -0.73
CA SER A 58 9.29 -5.24 0.74
C SER A 58 8.29 -4.23 1.30
N ALA A 59 8.29 -3.02 0.76
CA ALA A 59 7.31 -1.99 1.14
C ALA A 59 5.89 -2.44 0.81
N GLY A 60 5.68 -3.08 -0.34
CA GLY A 60 4.37 -3.62 -0.73
C GLY A 60 3.84 -4.66 0.25
N VAL A 61 4.67 -5.60 0.67
CA VAL A 61 4.30 -6.61 1.67
C VAL A 61 3.97 -5.95 3.01
N LEU A 62 4.80 -5.01 3.45
CA LEU A 62 4.57 -4.29 4.69
C LEU A 62 3.28 -3.48 4.65
N ILE A 63 3.03 -2.78 3.54
CA ILE A 63 1.78 -2.04 3.33
C ILE A 63 0.58 -2.97 3.39
N LEU A 64 0.65 -4.14 2.76
CA LEU A 64 -0.42 -5.14 2.79
C LEU A 64 -0.74 -5.56 4.23
N LEU A 65 0.29 -5.86 5.03
CA LEU A 65 0.13 -6.22 6.44
C LEU A 65 -0.48 -5.09 7.26
N LEU A 66 0.01 -3.86 7.08
CA LEU A 66 -0.50 -2.69 7.79
C LEU A 66 -1.93 -2.34 7.36
N MET A 67 -2.26 -2.45 6.08
CA MET A 67 -3.62 -2.22 5.59
C MET A 67 -4.59 -3.27 6.08
N THR A 68 -4.16 -4.52 6.16
CA THR A 68 -4.99 -5.60 6.73
C THR A 68 -5.26 -5.32 8.19
N LEU A 69 -4.24 -4.94 8.96
CA LEU A 69 -4.41 -4.55 10.37
C LEU A 69 -5.38 -3.37 10.50
N ARG A 70 -5.20 -2.35 9.66
CA ARG A 70 -6.06 -1.17 9.67
C ARG A 70 -7.52 -1.53 9.35
N LEU A 71 -7.73 -2.41 8.37
CA LEU A 71 -9.07 -2.88 8.03
C LEU A 71 -9.71 -3.64 9.19
N VAL A 72 -8.96 -4.54 9.83
CA VAL A 72 -9.44 -5.29 10.99
C VAL A 72 -9.83 -4.33 12.13
N LEU A 73 -8.99 -3.35 12.42
CA LEU A 73 -9.30 -2.35 13.44
C LEU A 73 -10.56 -1.55 13.08
N ARG A 74 -10.71 -1.17 11.82
CA ARG A 74 -11.90 -0.45 11.36
C ARG A 74 -13.18 -1.28 11.51
N LEU A 75 -13.12 -2.58 11.20
CA LEU A 75 -14.27 -3.47 11.28
C LEU A 75 -14.63 -3.84 12.73
N THR A 76 -13.62 -3.97 13.60
CA THR A 76 -13.83 -4.36 15.00
C THR A 76 -14.11 -3.19 15.93
N LEU A 77 -13.46 -2.06 15.72
CA LEU A 77 -13.53 -0.89 16.60
C LEU A 77 -14.43 0.22 16.06
N GLY A 78 -14.83 0.11 14.78
CA GLY A 78 -15.64 1.10 14.12
C GLY A 78 -14.84 2.30 13.64
N THR A 79 -15.50 3.17 12.89
CA THR A 79 -14.94 4.43 12.43
C THR A 79 -15.34 5.57 13.37
N PRO A 80 -14.48 6.59 13.57
CA PRO A 80 -14.88 7.79 14.28
C PRO A 80 -16.08 8.44 13.58
N PRO A 81 -17.02 9.05 14.31
CA PRO A 81 -18.12 9.75 13.68
C PRO A 81 -17.60 10.88 12.78
N PRO A 82 -18.27 11.15 11.63
CA PRO A 82 -17.86 12.24 10.77
C PRO A 82 -17.95 13.58 11.50
N VAL A 83 -17.07 14.51 11.13
CA VAL A 83 -17.08 15.86 11.70
C VAL A 83 -18.45 16.52 11.39
N PRO A 84 -19.15 17.07 12.41
CA PRO A 84 -20.50 17.60 12.21
C PRO A 84 -20.58 18.77 11.23
N THR A 85 -19.48 19.45 10.97
CA THR A 85 -19.40 20.60 10.06
C THR A 85 -19.30 20.23 8.59
N LEU A 86 -19.10 18.94 8.27
CA LEU A 86 -19.01 18.48 6.87
C LEU A 86 -20.37 18.52 6.18
N THR A 87 -20.39 19.01 4.94
CA THR A 87 -21.56 18.92 4.08
C THR A 87 -21.82 17.46 3.67
N ARG A 88 -23.03 17.17 3.22
CA ARG A 88 -23.37 15.83 2.74
C ARG A 88 -22.46 15.39 1.58
N PHE A 89 -22.17 16.31 0.66
CA PHE A 89 -21.24 16.04 -0.46
C PHE A 89 -19.85 15.71 0.04
N GLU A 90 -19.32 16.48 0.97
CA GLU A 90 -17.98 16.23 1.55
C GLU A 90 -17.90 14.89 2.26
N ARG A 91 -18.95 14.48 2.98
CA ARG A 91 -19.00 13.16 3.63
C ARG A 91 -18.99 12.04 2.61
N ILE A 92 -19.80 12.13 1.56
CA ILE A 92 -19.89 11.11 0.52
C ILE A 92 -18.57 11.03 -0.25
N ALA A 93 -18.00 12.16 -0.64
CA ALA A 93 -16.74 12.22 -1.35
C ALA A 93 -15.59 11.64 -0.50
N SER A 94 -15.51 12.03 0.78
CA SER A 94 -14.51 11.52 1.70
C SER A 94 -14.61 10.00 1.89
N ARG A 95 -15.83 9.50 2.08
CA ARG A 95 -16.06 8.05 2.22
C ARG A 95 -15.68 7.30 0.94
N ALA A 96 -16.07 7.81 -0.22
CA ALA A 96 -15.75 7.19 -1.51
C ALA A 96 -14.24 7.13 -1.74
N VAL A 97 -13.52 8.22 -1.47
CA VAL A 97 -12.05 8.26 -1.60
C VAL A 97 -11.39 7.28 -0.64
N HIS A 98 -11.83 7.23 0.61
CA HIS A 98 -11.27 6.30 1.60
C HIS A 98 -11.52 4.84 1.21
N ASP A 99 -12.73 4.52 0.77
CA ASP A 99 -13.06 3.15 0.34
C ASP A 99 -12.25 2.75 -0.90
N LEU A 100 -12.09 3.67 -1.85
CA LEU A 100 -11.26 3.44 -3.03
C LEU A 100 -9.79 3.22 -2.64
N LEU A 101 -9.25 4.03 -1.73
CA LEU A 101 -7.88 3.87 -1.24
C LEU A 101 -7.68 2.55 -0.51
N TYR A 102 -8.64 2.11 0.30
CA TYR A 102 -8.61 0.78 0.92
C TYR A 102 -8.55 -0.32 -0.13
N LEU A 103 -9.43 -0.24 -1.14
CA LEU A 103 -9.46 -1.20 -2.23
C LEU A 103 -8.13 -1.25 -2.98
N VAL A 104 -7.61 -0.10 -3.38
CA VAL A 104 -6.37 0.01 -4.16
C VAL A 104 -5.17 -0.46 -3.35
N LEU A 105 -5.03 0.00 -2.09
CA LEU A 105 -3.88 -0.34 -1.24
C LEU A 105 -3.90 -1.79 -0.76
N LEU A 106 -5.05 -2.45 -0.78
CA LEU A 106 -5.15 -3.89 -0.54
C LEU A 106 -4.94 -4.70 -1.81
N ALA A 107 -5.53 -4.26 -2.93
CA ALA A 107 -5.48 -4.99 -4.19
C ALA A 107 -4.10 -4.93 -4.86
N LEU A 108 -3.46 -3.77 -4.92
CA LEU A 108 -2.18 -3.60 -5.62
C LEU A 108 -1.07 -4.49 -5.05
N PRO A 109 -0.84 -4.54 -3.73
CA PRO A 109 0.17 -5.45 -3.18
C PRO A 109 -0.13 -6.93 -3.43
N VAL A 110 -1.39 -7.32 -3.39
CA VAL A 110 -1.81 -8.71 -3.69
C VAL A 110 -1.53 -9.03 -5.16
N VAL A 111 -1.92 -8.15 -6.07
CA VAL A 111 -1.66 -8.33 -7.51
C VAL A 111 -0.15 -8.38 -7.77
N GLY A 112 0.63 -7.50 -7.16
CA GLY A 112 2.08 -7.50 -7.29
C GLY A 112 2.72 -8.77 -6.76
N TRP A 113 2.24 -9.25 -5.61
CA TRP A 113 2.72 -10.51 -5.04
C TRP A 113 2.38 -11.71 -5.93
N LEU A 114 1.16 -11.78 -6.45
CA LEU A 114 0.73 -12.82 -7.39
C LEU A 114 1.57 -12.80 -8.66
N ALA A 115 1.84 -11.62 -9.22
CA ALA A 115 2.69 -11.47 -10.40
C ALA A 115 4.11 -11.97 -10.14
N THR A 116 4.68 -11.67 -8.97
CA THR A 116 6.00 -12.16 -8.57
C THR A 116 6.00 -13.67 -8.37
N ALA A 117 4.99 -14.20 -7.70
CA ALA A 117 4.85 -15.65 -7.48
C ALA A 117 4.70 -16.39 -8.80
N ALA A 118 3.91 -15.86 -9.74
CA ALA A 118 3.75 -16.43 -11.07
C ALA A 118 5.07 -16.44 -11.85
N SER A 119 5.86 -15.36 -11.77
CA SER A 119 7.17 -15.27 -12.41
C SER A 119 8.15 -16.30 -11.84
N VAL A 120 8.19 -16.45 -10.51
CA VAL A 120 9.03 -17.44 -9.83
C VAL A 120 8.59 -18.85 -10.20
N ALA A 121 7.29 -19.13 -10.18
CA ALA A 121 6.75 -20.43 -10.56
C ALA A 121 7.07 -20.76 -12.03
N GLY A 122 6.92 -19.77 -12.92
CA GLY A 122 7.31 -19.91 -14.32
C GLY A 122 8.79 -20.20 -14.48
N PHE A 123 9.64 -19.48 -13.75
CA PHE A 123 11.08 -19.70 -13.77
C PHE A 123 11.45 -21.11 -13.25
N ILE A 124 10.86 -21.52 -12.13
CA ILE A 124 11.07 -22.87 -11.58
C ILE A 124 10.58 -23.92 -12.57
N GLY A 125 9.43 -23.69 -13.20
CA GLY A 125 8.89 -24.58 -14.22
C GLY A 125 9.81 -24.76 -15.43
N PHE A 126 10.51 -23.71 -15.82
CA PHE A 126 11.53 -23.78 -16.87
C PHE A 126 12.83 -24.45 -16.42
N ALA A 127 13.15 -24.35 -15.14
CA ALA A 127 14.37 -24.93 -14.59
C ALA A 127 14.24 -26.44 -14.32
N VAL A 128 13.02 -26.92 -14.21
CA VAL A 128 12.69 -28.33 -13.96
C VAL A 128 12.28 -29.00 -15.27
#